data_b1de2341afdd3bb999071222ac1e1709
#
_entry.id   b1de2341afdd3bb999071222ac1e1709
#
_cell.length_a   1.000
_cell.length_b   1.000
_cell.length_c   1.000
_cell.angle_alpha   90.00
_cell.angle_beta   90.00
_cell.angle_gamma   90.00
#
_symmetry.space_group_name_H-M   'P 1'
#
loop_
_entity.id
_entity.type
_entity.pdbx_description
1 polymer ?
#
loop_
_entity_poly.entity_id
_entity_poly.type
_entity_poly.pdbx_seq_one_letter_code
_entity_poly.pdbx_strand_id
1 'polypeptide(L)'
;MGDSAKKILFVSTEMEPYLPASRIATVCRELPQGIQERHKEIRAFMPRYGCINERKNQLHEVIRLSGMNIIIGDVDRPLVIKVASISAARIQVYFIDNEDYFRRKQLSMDEHGKFFADNGERAIFFARGVLETVKKLRWAPDIIHCSGWISHVLPLYLKKAYKDDPIFSNSKVVLSLFDDVTDDALSPGFANTILYGAIKPEDVSLTDKANGMELAKLAAQYADGVILGCPDVKPALKEYCSSLGLPVLPYEEETFQDGSYMDRYNAFYDDLLK
;
A
#
# COMPACT_ATOMS: atom_id res chain seq x y z
N MET A 1 30.59 1.76 14.09
CA MET A 1 29.42 0.87 14.00
C MET A 1 28.94 1.02 12.56
N GLY A 2 28.95 -0.04 11.75
CA GLY A 2 28.43 0.04 10.39
C GLY A 2 26.93 0.38 10.44
N ASP A 3 26.54 1.41 9.69
CA ASP A 3 25.14 1.81 9.57
C ASP A 3 24.37 0.61 9.01
N SER A 4 23.37 0.11 9.72
CA SER A 4 22.57 -1.02 9.23
C SER A 4 21.80 -0.59 7.97
N ALA A 5 21.70 -1.49 6.98
CA ALA A 5 20.96 -1.20 5.76
C ALA A 5 19.55 -0.70 6.07
N LYS A 6 19.14 0.40 5.44
CA LYS A 6 17.78 0.94 5.60
C LYS A 6 16.75 -0.05 5.05
N LYS A 7 15.61 -0.14 5.70
CA LYS A 7 14.53 -1.10 5.42
C LYS A 7 13.34 -0.43 4.78
N ILE A 8 12.99 -0.85 3.57
CA ILE A 8 11.87 -0.28 2.82
C ILE A 8 10.79 -1.34 2.65
N LEU A 9 9.60 -1.04 3.15
CA LEU A 9 8.40 -1.84 2.97
C LEU A 9 7.60 -1.31 1.79
N PHE A 10 7.40 -2.12 0.76
CA PHE A 10 6.53 -1.80 -0.37
C PHE A 10 5.15 -2.42 -0.15
N VAL A 11 4.11 -1.59 -0.22
CA VAL A 11 2.71 -1.98 -0.05
C VAL A 11 1.94 -1.54 -1.28
N SER A 12 1.59 -2.51 -2.14
CA SER A 12 1.17 -2.23 -3.50
C SER A 12 -0.19 -2.83 -3.83
N THR A 13 -0.98 -2.12 -4.65
CA THR A 13 -2.23 -2.65 -5.20
C THR A 13 -1.96 -3.77 -6.21
N GLU A 14 -0.93 -3.60 -7.03
CA GLU A 14 -0.61 -4.47 -8.17
C GLU A 14 0.89 -4.70 -8.26
N MET A 15 1.30 -5.85 -8.86
CA MET A 15 2.71 -6.16 -9.12
C MET A 15 2.83 -7.23 -10.22
N GLU A 16 3.70 -7.01 -11.19
CA GLU A 16 4.16 -8.06 -12.11
C GLU A 16 5.08 -9.07 -11.39
N PRO A 17 5.08 -10.33 -11.78
CA PRO A 17 4.33 -10.97 -12.86
C PRO A 17 2.98 -11.54 -12.42
N TYR A 18 2.49 -11.21 -11.23
CA TYR A 18 1.27 -11.78 -10.64
C TYR A 18 0.00 -11.25 -11.30
N LEU A 19 0.06 -10.01 -11.76
CA LEU A 19 -0.99 -9.33 -12.50
C LEU A 19 -0.47 -8.87 -13.87
N PRO A 20 -1.39 -8.59 -14.83
CA PRO A 20 -1.01 -8.02 -16.13
C PRO A 20 -0.24 -6.71 -15.97
N ALA A 21 0.55 -6.36 -16.96
CA ALA A 21 1.27 -5.10 -17.00
C ALA A 21 0.32 -3.91 -16.94
N SER A 22 0.57 -3.05 -15.98
CA SER A 22 0.01 -1.71 -15.81
C SER A 22 1.13 -0.81 -15.31
N ARG A 23 0.97 0.50 -15.34
CA ARG A 23 2.00 1.41 -14.82
C ARG A 23 2.32 1.08 -13.34
N ILE A 24 1.29 0.87 -12.52
CA ILE A 24 1.47 0.51 -11.11
C ILE A 24 2.18 -0.84 -10.99
N ALA A 25 1.71 -1.88 -11.72
CA ALA A 25 2.26 -3.22 -11.63
C ALA A 25 3.74 -3.27 -12.04
N THR A 26 4.12 -2.54 -13.10
CA THR A 26 5.51 -2.44 -13.58
C THR A 26 6.39 -1.72 -12.56
N VAL A 27 5.99 -0.53 -12.11
CA VAL A 27 6.76 0.23 -11.09
C VAL A 27 6.90 -0.57 -9.80
N CYS A 28 5.82 -1.19 -9.31
CA CYS A 28 5.85 -2.00 -8.09
C CYS A 28 6.66 -3.29 -8.23
N ARG A 29 6.97 -3.72 -9.46
CA ARG A 29 7.89 -4.82 -9.73
C ARG A 29 9.36 -4.37 -9.80
N GLU A 30 9.62 -3.26 -10.48
CA GLU A 30 10.98 -2.79 -10.78
C GLU A 30 11.60 -2.02 -9.63
N LEU A 31 10.82 -1.10 -9.02
CA LEU A 31 11.31 -0.24 -7.96
C LEU A 31 11.89 -1.01 -6.76
N PRO A 32 11.23 -2.04 -6.19
CA PRO A 32 11.81 -2.81 -5.08
C PRO A 32 13.17 -3.42 -5.44
N GLN A 33 13.32 -3.93 -6.67
CA GLN A 33 14.61 -4.45 -7.15
C GLN A 33 15.66 -3.34 -7.21
N GLY A 34 15.33 -2.21 -7.86
CA GLY A 34 16.25 -1.08 -7.97
C GLY A 34 16.69 -0.51 -6.61
N ILE A 35 15.79 -0.49 -5.63
CA ILE A 35 16.09 -0.05 -4.26
C ILE A 35 16.96 -1.08 -3.52
N GLN A 36 16.74 -2.37 -3.74
CA GLN A 36 17.59 -3.43 -3.19
C GLN A 36 19.02 -3.37 -3.77
N GLU A 37 19.15 -3.09 -5.06
CA GLU A 37 20.44 -2.91 -5.74
C GLU A 37 21.22 -1.69 -5.19
N ARG A 38 20.50 -0.73 -4.57
CA ARG A 38 21.07 0.42 -3.83
C ARG A 38 21.29 0.14 -2.35
N HIS A 39 21.51 -1.15 -2.01
CA HIS A 39 21.89 -1.63 -0.67
C HIS A 39 20.85 -1.39 0.43
N LYS A 40 19.56 -1.29 0.09
CA LYS A 40 18.46 -1.29 1.06
C LYS A 40 17.84 -2.68 1.19
N GLU A 41 17.43 -3.05 2.40
CA GLU A 41 16.66 -4.27 2.64
C GLU A 41 15.20 -4.00 2.28
N ILE A 42 14.56 -4.88 1.52
CA ILE A 42 13.19 -4.67 1.06
C ILE A 42 12.27 -5.82 1.45
N ARG A 43 10.99 -5.51 1.63
CA ARG A 43 9.87 -6.46 1.63
C ARG A 43 8.73 -5.88 0.83
N ALA A 44 7.97 -6.75 0.17
CA ALA A 44 6.86 -6.34 -0.69
C ALA A 44 5.57 -7.07 -0.30
N PHE A 45 4.46 -6.34 -0.32
CA PHE A 45 3.12 -6.84 -0.01
C PHE A 45 2.13 -6.45 -1.09
N MET A 46 1.20 -7.35 -1.41
CA MET A 46 0.06 -7.08 -2.27
C MET A 46 -1.15 -7.95 -1.86
N PRO A 47 -2.38 -7.63 -2.31
CA PRO A 47 -3.51 -8.52 -2.12
C PRO A 47 -3.40 -9.79 -2.98
N ARG A 48 -3.93 -10.90 -2.47
CA ARG A 48 -4.06 -12.14 -3.24
C ARG A 48 -5.38 -12.15 -4.03
N TYR A 49 -5.44 -11.43 -5.13
CA TYR A 49 -6.62 -11.44 -5.98
C TYR A 49 -6.91 -12.80 -6.60
N GLY A 50 -8.20 -13.14 -6.77
CA GLY A 50 -8.63 -14.42 -7.30
C GLY A 50 -8.21 -14.74 -8.73
N CYS A 51 -7.73 -13.75 -9.49
CA CYS A 51 -7.13 -13.95 -10.81
C CYS A 51 -5.68 -14.44 -10.76
N ILE A 52 -5.00 -14.35 -9.61
CA ILE A 52 -3.62 -14.80 -9.46
C ILE A 52 -3.58 -16.32 -9.44
N ASN A 53 -2.87 -16.90 -10.42
CA ASN A 53 -2.69 -18.34 -10.49
C ASN A 53 -1.62 -18.79 -9.50
N GLU A 54 -2.06 -19.29 -8.33
CA GLU A 54 -1.19 -19.71 -7.24
C GLU A 54 -0.20 -20.80 -7.64
N ARG A 55 -0.65 -21.79 -8.40
CA ARG A 55 0.20 -22.92 -8.84
C ARG A 55 1.30 -22.45 -9.79
N LYS A 56 0.94 -21.62 -10.78
CA LYS A 56 1.90 -21.07 -11.75
C LYS A 56 2.96 -20.22 -11.06
N ASN A 57 2.55 -19.41 -10.09
CA ASN A 57 3.42 -18.47 -9.38
C ASN A 57 4.00 -19.04 -8.08
N GLN A 58 3.77 -20.33 -7.81
CA GLN A 58 4.30 -21.02 -6.62
C GLN A 58 3.98 -20.33 -5.30
N LEU A 59 2.75 -19.79 -5.17
CA LEU A 59 2.27 -19.25 -3.91
C LEU A 59 2.06 -20.38 -2.91
N HIS A 60 2.55 -20.19 -1.70
CA HIS A 60 2.30 -21.12 -0.60
C HIS A 60 1.96 -20.36 0.68
N GLU A 61 1.10 -20.94 1.49
CA GLU A 61 0.70 -20.35 2.77
C GLU A 61 1.83 -20.42 3.78
N VAL A 62 2.00 -19.36 4.54
CA VAL A 62 2.91 -19.30 5.68
C VAL A 62 2.10 -19.43 6.96
N ILE A 63 1.93 -20.67 7.43
CA ILE A 63 1.08 -21.02 8.57
C ILE A 63 1.39 -20.17 9.82
N ARG A 64 2.67 -19.94 10.13
CA ARG A 64 3.08 -19.16 11.31
C ARG A 64 2.66 -17.68 11.25
N LEU A 65 2.37 -17.15 10.06
CA LEU A 65 1.91 -15.77 9.85
C LEU A 65 0.39 -15.68 9.72
N SER A 66 -0.25 -16.76 9.29
CA SER A 66 -1.70 -16.89 9.13
C SER A 66 -2.43 -17.09 10.47
N GLY A 67 -3.75 -17.16 10.42
CA GLY A 67 -4.63 -17.55 11.54
C GLY A 67 -4.98 -16.43 12.52
N MET A 68 -4.58 -15.18 12.27
CA MET A 68 -5.13 -14.01 12.98
C MET A 68 -6.49 -13.63 12.38
N ASN A 69 -7.38 -13.11 13.22
CA ASN A 69 -8.61 -12.48 12.77
C ASN A 69 -8.44 -10.96 12.75
N ILE A 70 -8.88 -10.33 11.66
CA ILE A 70 -9.01 -8.88 11.53
C ILE A 70 -10.50 -8.55 11.70
N ILE A 71 -10.84 -7.89 12.79
CA ILE A 71 -12.23 -7.47 13.04
C ILE A 71 -12.49 -6.20 12.24
N ILE A 72 -13.53 -6.22 11.39
CA ILE A 72 -14.02 -5.06 10.64
C ILE A 72 -15.53 -4.93 10.91
N GLY A 73 -15.94 -3.78 11.47
CA GLY A 73 -17.24 -3.70 12.09
C GLY A 73 -17.33 -4.74 13.22
N ASP A 74 -18.37 -5.56 13.20
CA ASP A 74 -18.59 -6.64 14.17
C ASP A 74 -18.28 -8.04 13.62
N VAL A 75 -17.50 -8.12 12.51
CA VAL A 75 -17.24 -9.39 11.82
C VAL A 75 -15.76 -9.73 11.86
N ASP A 76 -15.49 -10.95 12.34
CA ASP A 76 -14.17 -11.58 12.28
C ASP A 76 -13.82 -11.99 10.85
N ARG A 77 -12.67 -11.50 10.33
CA ARG A 77 -12.15 -11.84 9.02
C ARG A 77 -10.81 -12.56 9.17
N PRO A 78 -10.73 -13.87 8.87
CA PRO A 78 -9.48 -14.60 8.99
C PRO A 78 -8.43 -14.08 8.01
N LEU A 79 -7.23 -13.83 8.54
CA LEU A 79 -6.06 -13.40 7.77
C LEU A 79 -5.24 -14.61 7.36
N VAL A 80 -5.10 -14.82 6.07
CA VAL A 80 -4.20 -15.81 5.48
C VAL A 80 -3.05 -15.09 4.79
N ILE A 81 -1.83 -15.55 5.04
CA ILE A 81 -0.62 -15.00 4.42
C ILE A 81 -0.01 -16.03 3.50
N LYS A 82 0.11 -15.69 2.23
CA LYS A 82 0.84 -16.49 1.25
C LYS A 82 2.10 -15.76 0.82
N VAL A 83 3.08 -16.49 0.34
CA VAL A 83 4.32 -15.91 -0.21
C VAL A 83 4.68 -16.57 -1.52
N ALA A 84 5.31 -15.78 -2.37
CA ALA A 84 6.00 -16.26 -3.56
C ALA A 84 7.29 -15.45 -3.75
N SER A 85 8.21 -15.97 -4.55
CA SER A 85 9.48 -15.31 -4.85
C SER A 85 9.58 -14.96 -6.33
N ILE A 86 10.01 -13.74 -6.61
CA ILE A 86 10.43 -13.34 -7.95
C ILE A 86 11.93 -13.64 -8.04
N SER A 87 12.28 -14.86 -8.45
CA SER A 87 13.63 -15.40 -8.36
C SER A 87 14.66 -14.54 -9.10
N ALA A 88 14.32 -14.01 -10.28
CA ALA A 88 15.21 -13.16 -11.07
C ALA A 88 15.63 -11.87 -10.32
N ALA A 89 14.77 -11.36 -9.45
CA ALA A 89 15.01 -10.14 -8.68
C ALA A 89 15.36 -10.43 -7.21
N ARG A 90 15.27 -11.68 -6.78
CA ARG A 90 15.45 -12.09 -5.36
C ARG A 90 14.48 -11.37 -4.41
N ILE A 91 13.27 -11.08 -4.89
CA ILE A 91 12.22 -10.41 -4.12
C ILE A 91 11.27 -11.45 -3.57
N GLN A 92 11.00 -11.41 -2.27
CA GLN A 92 9.92 -12.15 -1.65
C GLN A 92 8.69 -11.25 -1.53
N VAL A 93 7.56 -11.70 -2.08
CA VAL A 93 6.28 -10.99 -2.04
C VAL A 93 5.34 -11.72 -1.09
N TYR A 94 4.77 -10.98 -0.15
CA TYR A 94 3.75 -11.43 0.79
C TYR A 94 2.37 -11.05 0.27
N PHE A 95 1.47 -12.01 0.25
CA PHE A 95 0.09 -11.83 -0.21
C PHE A 95 -0.85 -11.84 0.98
N ILE A 96 -1.62 -10.77 1.12
CA ILE A 96 -2.71 -10.66 2.08
C ILE A 96 -3.94 -11.31 1.46
N ASP A 97 -4.43 -12.37 2.08
CA ASP A 97 -5.54 -13.17 1.56
C ASP A 97 -6.69 -13.29 2.56
N ASN A 98 -7.89 -13.25 2.03
CA ASN A 98 -9.15 -13.55 2.68
C ASN A 98 -10.17 -13.89 1.60
N GLU A 99 -10.92 -15.00 1.77
CA GLU A 99 -11.83 -15.47 0.73
C GLU A 99 -12.96 -14.49 0.43
N ASP A 100 -13.50 -13.81 1.43
CA ASP A 100 -14.60 -12.88 1.24
C ASP A 100 -14.17 -11.66 0.43
N TYR A 101 -12.96 -11.15 0.66
CA TYR A 101 -12.47 -9.90 0.07
C TYR A 101 -11.68 -10.10 -1.23
N PHE A 102 -10.91 -11.18 -1.36
CA PHE A 102 -9.94 -11.32 -2.46
C PHE A 102 -10.17 -12.52 -3.37
N ARG A 103 -11.23 -13.31 -3.18
CA ARG A 103 -11.57 -14.43 -4.06
C ARG A 103 -11.96 -14.01 -5.48
N ARG A 104 -12.50 -12.80 -5.63
CA ARG A 104 -12.92 -12.25 -6.92
C ARG A 104 -11.76 -12.15 -7.89
N LYS A 105 -12.04 -12.38 -9.19
CA LYS A 105 -11.02 -12.30 -10.24
C LYS A 105 -10.66 -10.85 -10.60
N GLN A 106 -11.61 -9.95 -10.44
CA GLN A 106 -11.45 -8.53 -10.69
C GLN A 106 -10.82 -7.83 -9.46
N LEU A 107 -10.06 -6.77 -9.70
CA LEU A 107 -9.33 -6.06 -8.65
C LEU A 107 -10.23 -5.18 -7.79
N SER A 108 -10.95 -4.25 -8.41
CA SER A 108 -11.77 -3.23 -7.72
C SER A 108 -13.16 -3.02 -8.29
N MET A 109 -13.42 -3.50 -9.52
CA MET A 109 -14.68 -3.33 -10.24
C MET A 109 -15.18 -4.69 -10.70
N ASP A 110 -16.49 -4.83 -10.90
CA ASP A 110 -17.08 -6.01 -11.51
C ASP A 110 -16.89 -6.01 -13.05
N GLU A 111 -17.45 -7.02 -13.70
CA GLU A 111 -17.37 -7.17 -15.17
C GLU A 111 -18.11 -6.06 -15.95
N HIS A 112 -18.96 -5.30 -15.26
CA HIS A 112 -19.70 -4.16 -15.82
C HIS A 112 -19.02 -2.82 -15.50
N GLY A 113 -17.84 -2.82 -14.89
CA GLY A 113 -17.10 -1.63 -14.48
C GLY A 113 -17.64 -0.95 -13.22
N LYS A 114 -18.52 -1.62 -12.46
CA LYS A 114 -19.05 -1.09 -11.21
C LYS A 114 -18.09 -1.39 -10.06
N PHE A 115 -17.71 -0.35 -9.33
CA PHE A 115 -16.86 -0.45 -8.15
C PHE A 115 -17.51 -1.33 -7.07
N PHE A 116 -16.74 -2.23 -6.45
CA PHE A 116 -17.28 -3.11 -5.42
C PHE A 116 -17.67 -2.32 -4.17
N ALA A 117 -18.88 -2.60 -3.67
CA ALA A 117 -19.42 -1.89 -2.52
C ALA A 117 -18.59 -2.09 -1.22
N ASP A 118 -17.80 -3.16 -1.13
CA ASP A 118 -16.95 -3.49 0.01
C ASP A 118 -15.48 -3.07 -0.17
N ASN A 119 -15.15 -2.25 -1.18
CA ASN A 119 -13.75 -1.85 -1.41
C ASN A 119 -13.15 -1.06 -0.23
N GLY A 120 -13.96 -0.32 0.52
CA GLY A 120 -13.52 0.33 1.75
C GLY A 120 -13.03 -0.69 2.80
N GLU A 121 -13.83 -1.73 3.05
CA GLU A 121 -13.46 -2.81 3.98
C GLU A 121 -12.24 -3.59 3.50
N ARG A 122 -12.13 -3.83 2.19
CA ARG A 122 -10.96 -4.49 1.58
C ARG A 122 -9.68 -3.70 1.81
N ALA A 123 -9.73 -2.38 1.70
CA ALA A 123 -8.59 -1.50 1.98
C ALA A 123 -8.21 -1.52 3.46
N ILE A 124 -9.20 -1.52 4.38
CA ILE A 124 -8.99 -1.66 5.82
C ILE A 124 -8.33 -3.01 6.12
N PHE A 125 -8.89 -4.10 5.59
CA PHE A 125 -8.35 -5.44 5.81
C PHE A 125 -6.91 -5.57 5.32
N PHE A 126 -6.64 -5.06 4.12
CA PHE A 126 -5.30 -5.09 3.53
C PHE A 126 -4.30 -4.31 4.39
N ALA A 127 -4.61 -3.07 4.76
CA ALA A 127 -3.72 -2.23 5.57
C ALA A 127 -3.39 -2.89 6.93
N ARG A 128 -4.41 -3.37 7.65
CA ARG A 128 -4.22 -4.06 8.94
C ARG A 128 -3.49 -5.39 8.77
N GLY A 129 -3.82 -6.15 7.73
CA GLY A 129 -3.14 -7.41 7.42
C GLY A 129 -1.65 -7.22 7.18
N VAL A 130 -1.26 -6.18 6.45
CA VAL A 130 0.16 -5.81 6.25
C VAL A 130 0.82 -5.47 7.58
N LEU A 131 0.26 -4.53 8.35
CA LEU A 131 0.87 -4.06 9.60
C LEU A 131 1.01 -5.19 10.63
N GLU A 132 -0.04 -6.01 10.83
CA GLU A 132 0.03 -7.15 11.75
C GLU A 132 1.04 -8.22 11.30
N THR A 133 1.16 -8.43 9.99
CA THR A 133 2.17 -9.37 9.45
C THR A 133 3.58 -8.86 9.69
N VAL A 134 3.84 -7.57 9.46
CA VAL A 134 5.15 -6.95 9.70
C VAL A 134 5.54 -7.02 11.18
N LYS A 135 4.58 -6.85 12.11
CA LYS A 135 4.79 -7.05 13.55
C LYS A 135 5.20 -8.49 13.84
N LYS A 136 4.48 -9.50 13.31
CA LYS A 136 4.84 -10.91 13.49
C LYS A 136 6.23 -11.23 12.93
N LEU A 137 6.63 -10.59 11.84
CA LEU A 137 7.96 -10.73 11.25
C LEU A 137 9.06 -10.06 12.10
N ARG A 138 8.70 -9.20 13.07
CA ARG A 138 9.62 -8.40 13.89
C ARG A 138 10.61 -7.62 13.03
N TRP A 139 10.12 -7.06 11.93
CA TRP A 139 10.92 -6.35 10.95
C TRP A 139 10.48 -4.88 10.91
N ALA A 140 11.26 -4.00 11.53
CA ALA A 140 10.95 -2.59 11.65
C ALA A 140 11.37 -1.84 10.36
N PRO A 141 10.43 -1.37 9.51
CA PRO A 141 10.76 -0.60 8.32
C PRO A 141 11.14 0.84 8.67
N ASP A 142 12.16 1.39 7.98
CA ASP A 142 12.45 2.83 8.03
C ASP A 142 11.47 3.62 7.14
N ILE A 143 11.13 3.08 5.96
CA ILE A 143 10.13 3.64 5.04
C ILE A 143 9.05 2.60 4.77
N ILE A 144 7.81 3.05 4.75
CA ILE A 144 6.65 2.30 4.23
C ILE A 144 6.16 3.05 3.01
N HIS A 145 6.35 2.44 1.84
CA HIS A 145 5.95 3.00 0.56
C HIS A 145 4.62 2.40 0.11
N CYS A 146 3.58 3.21 0.09
CA CYS A 146 2.23 2.85 -0.31
C CYS A 146 2.00 3.22 -1.78
N SER A 147 1.55 2.27 -2.61
CA SER A 147 1.31 2.45 -4.05
C SER A 147 -0.06 1.91 -4.45
N GLY A 148 -0.91 2.81 -4.94
CA GLY A 148 -2.25 2.51 -5.42
C GLY A 148 -3.33 2.48 -4.32
N TRP A 149 -4.58 2.54 -4.77
CA TRP A 149 -5.77 2.89 -3.97
C TRP A 149 -5.98 2.04 -2.71
N ILE A 150 -5.72 0.72 -2.77
CA ILE A 150 -5.99 -0.19 -1.63
C ILE A 150 -5.05 0.06 -0.45
N SER A 151 -3.90 0.69 -0.70
CA SER A 151 -2.92 1.05 0.32
C SER A 151 -3.24 2.36 1.05
N HIS A 152 -4.23 3.14 0.58
CA HIS A 152 -4.50 4.50 1.06
C HIS A 152 -5.04 4.57 2.51
N VAL A 153 -5.50 3.46 3.09
CA VAL A 153 -5.88 3.41 4.52
C VAL A 153 -4.65 3.33 5.43
N LEU A 154 -3.55 2.74 4.94
CA LEU A 154 -2.39 2.41 5.75
C LEU A 154 -1.72 3.63 6.41
N PRO A 155 -1.53 4.79 5.76
CA PRO A 155 -0.91 5.96 6.38
C PRO A 155 -1.62 6.42 7.66
N LEU A 156 -2.97 6.51 7.63
CA LEU A 156 -3.77 6.84 8.81
C LEU A 156 -3.53 5.83 9.95
N TYR A 157 -3.60 4.54 9.63
CA TYR A 157 -3.43 3.49 10.62
C TYR A 157 -2.05 3.53 11.25
N LEU A 158 -1.00 3.67 10.44
CA LEU A 158 0.36 3.77 10.93
C LEU A 158 0.53 4.93 11.90
N LYS A 159 0.06 6.12 11.52
CA LYS A 159 0.27 7.37 12.29
C LYS A 159 -0.64 7.51 13.50
N LYS A 160 -1.74 6.76 13.57
CA LYS A 160 -2.73 6.86 14.67
C LYS A 160 -2.86 5.57 15.47
N ALA A 161 -3.25 4.47 14.83
CA ALA A 161 -3.53 3.21 15.54
C ALA A 161 -2.25 2.46 15.97
N TYR A 162 -1.16 2.57 15.20
CA TYR A 162 0.10 1.86 15.43
C TYR A 162 1.26 2.78 15.82
N LYS A 163 1.00 4.05 16.13
CA LYS A 163 2.04 5.06 16.42
C LYS A 163 2.96 4.69 17.59
N ASP A 164 2.42 4.02 18.59
CA ASP A 164 3.13 3.63 19.80
C ASP A 164 3.73 2.21 19.72
N ASP A 165 3.57 1.52 18.59
CA ASP A 165 4.15 0.20 18.37
C ASP A 165 5.65 0.34 18.05
N PRO A 166 6.53 -0.33 18.83
CA PRO A 166 7.99 -0.21 18.64
C PRO A 166 8.49 -0.58 17.23
N ILE A 167 7.74 -1.41 16.50
CA ILE A 167 8.10 -1.80 15.12
C ILE A 167 7.97 -0.62 14.17
N PHE A 168 7.04 0.33 14.45
CA PHE A 168 6.69 1.41 13.51
C PHE A 168 7.02 2.81 14.03
N SER A 169 7.46 2.93 15.27
CA SER A 169 7.66 4.24 15.94
C SER A 169 8.54 5.22 15.17
N ASN A 170 9.48 4.72 14.36
CA ASN A 170 10.39 5.54 13.55
C ASN A 170 10.08 5.48 12.05
N SER A 171 9.03 4.76 11.65
CA SER A 171 8.71 4.59 10.23
C SER A 171 8.17 5.87 9.60
N LYS A 172 8.68 6.22 8.42
CA LYS A 172 8.14 7.25 7.54
C LYS A 172 7.23 6.64 6.48
N VAL A 173 6.20 7.36 6.08
CA VAL A 173 5.27 6.94 5.03
C VAL A 173 5.53 7.74 3.77
N VAL A 174 5.74 7.04 2.66
CA VAL A 174 5.77 7.61 1.31
C VAL A 174 4.53 7.11 0.57
N LEU A 175 3.79 8.04 -0.01
CA LEU A 175 2.59 7.76 -0.79
C LEU A 175 2.85 8.02 -2.26
N SER A 176 2.84 6.98 -3.10
CA SER A 176 2.84 7.13 -4.56
C SER A 176 1.42 7.15 -5.09
N LEU A 177 1.08 8.24 -5.78
CA LEU A 177 -0.21 8.48 -6.40
C LEU A 177 -0.16 8.16 -7.90
N PHE A 178 -1.19 7.47 -8.36
CA PHE A 178 -1.39 7.08 -9.75
C PHE A 178 -2.77 7.54 -10.26
N ASP A 179 -3.16 7.10 -11.45
CA ASP A 179 -4.45 7.35 -12.07
C ASP A 179 -5.57 6.39 -11.62
N ASP A 180 -5.28 5.55 -10.62
CA ASP A 180 -6.21 4.57 -10.04
C ASP A 180 -7.17 5.13 -8.97
N VAL A 181 -7.11 6.43 -8.70
CA VAL A 181 -8.00 7.11 -7.76
C VAL A 181 -9.34 7.42 -8.42
N THR A 182 -10.41 6.78 -7.92
CA THR A 182 -11.77 6.95 -8.47
C THR A 182 -12.61 7.91 -7.64
N ASP A 183 -13.70 8.41 -8.23
CA ASP A 183 -14.74 9.16 -7.52
C ASP A 183 -15.90 8.24 -7.07
N ASP A 184 -15.76 6.92 -7.27
CA ASP A 184 -16.73 5.94 -6.82
C ASP A 184 -16.80 5.90 -5.29
N ALA A 185 -18.03 5.75 -4.79
CA ALA A 185 -18.28 5.66 -3.36
C ALA A 185 -17.67 4.39 -2.77
N LEU A 186 -17.09 4.56 -1.59
CA LEU A 186 -16.64 3.46 -0.73
C LEU A 186 -17.85 2.78 -0.03
N SER A 187 -17.56 1.79 0.82
CA SER A 187 -18.59 1.08 1.58
C SER A 187 -19.52 2.06 2.33
N PRO A 188 -20.82 1.82 2.41
CA PRO A 188 -21.71 2.61 3.26
C PRO A 188 -21.19 2.66 4.71
N GLY A 189 -21.16 3.85 5.30
CA GLY A 189 -20.65 4.06 6.65
C GLY A 189 -19.14 3.91 6.82
N PHE A 190 -18.38 3.96 5.72
CA PHE A 190 -16.92 3.78 5.73
C PHE A 190 -16.20 4.71 6.71
N ALA A 191 -16.65 5.97 6.85
CA ALA A 191 -16.08 6.92 7.80
C ALA A 191 -16.12 6.42 9.27
N ASN A 192 -17.07 5.57 9.62
CA ASN A 192 -17.12 4.91 10.92
C ASN A 192 -16.36 3.58 10.92
N THR A 193 -16.44 2.81 9.83
CA THR A 193 -15.80 1.50 9.73
C THR A 193 -14.27 1.59 9.77
N ILE A 194 -13.69 2.71 9.29
CA ILE A 194 -12.25 2.96 9.31
C ILE A 194 -11.70 3.23 10.72
N LEU A 195 -12.56 3.57 11.69
CA LEU A 195 -12.14 3.84 13.07
C LEU A 195 -11.62 2.57 13.72
N TYR A 196 -10.40 2.63 14.22
CA TYR A 196 -9.74 1.50 14.87
C TYR A 196 -8.68 1.97 15.89
N GLY A 197 -8.60 1.30 17.02
CA GLY A 197 -7.61 1.63 18.05
C GLY A 197 -7.77 3.08 18.58
N ALA A 198 -6.72 3.88 18.43
CA ALA A 198 -6.70 5.27 18.89
C ALA A 198 -7.26 6.27 17.86
N ILE A 199 -7.76 5.80 16.70
CA ILE A 199 -8.32 6.68 15.67
C ILE A 199 -9.69 7.19 16.13
N LYS A 200 -9.87 8.49 16.10
CA LYS A 200 -11.11 9.17 16.47
C LYS A 200 -11.80 9.76 15.23
N PRO A 201 -13.11 10.09 15.32
CA PRO A 201 -13.83 10.72 14.20
C PRO A 201 -13.15 12.00 13.68
N GLU A 202 -12.57 12.82 14.55
CA GLU A 202 -11.85 14.04 14.18
C GLU A 202 -10.54 13.80 13.40
N ASP A 203 -9.99 12.58 13.46
CA ASP A 203 -8.81 12.19 12.68
C ASP A 203 -9.15 11.84 11.22
N VAL A 204 -10.43 11.67 10.94
CA VAL A 204 -10.93 11.15 9.66
C VAL A 204 -11.75 12.23 8.96
N SER A 205 -11.12 12.92 8.00
CA SER A 205 -11.77 13.95 7.19
C SER A 205 -12.54 13.35 6.00
N LEU A 206 -13.45 12.41 6.29
CA LEU A 206 -14.27 11.76 5.26
C LEU A 206 -15.74 12.13 5.46
N THR A 207 -16.46 12.24 4.35
CA THR A 207 -17.92 12.45 4.36
C THR A 207 -18.66 11.13 4.53
N ASP A 208 -19.99 11.21 4.78
CA ASP A 208 -20.86 10.01 4.80
C ASP A 208 -20.92 9.27 3.46
N LYS A 209 -20.52 9.95 2.38
CA LYS A 209 -20.42 9.42 1.01
C LYS A 209 -18.96 9.35 0.56
N ALA A 210 -18.06 9.00 1.47
CA ALA A 210 -16.65 8.90 1.19
C ALA A 210 -16.37 8.13 -0.12
N ASN A 211 -15.43 8.64 -0.89
CA ASN A 211 -15.03 8.07 -2.17
C ASN A 211 -13.51 7.88 -2.24
N GLY A 212 -13.01 7.32 -3.34
CA GLY A 212 -11.58 7.08 -3.52
C GLY A 212 -10.74 8.36 -3.49
N MET A 213 -11.26 9.49 -3.96
CA MET A 213 -10.57 10.79 -3.90
C MET A 213 -10.42 11.28 -2.46
N GLU A 214 -11.48 11.19 -1.65
CA GLU A 214 -11.41 11.57 -0.24
C GLU A 214 -10.42 10.68 0.52
N LEU A 215 -10.43 9.37 0.22
CA LEU A 215 -9.49 8.44 0.84
C LEU A 215 -8.04 8.74 0.44
N ALA A 216 -7.78 9.09 -0.81
CA ALA A 216 -6.44 9.47 -1.28
C ALA A 216 -5.95 10.77 -0.59
N LYS A 217 -6.83 11.75 -0.40
CA LYS A 217 -6.53 12.97 0.36
C LYS A 217 -6.23 12.67 1.82
N LEU A 218 -7.02 11.80 2.45
CA LEU A 218 -6.77 11.34 3.82
C LEU A 218 -5.42 10.63 3.93
N ALA A 219 -5.07 9.77 2.97
CA ALA A 219 -3.76 9.13 2.92
C ALA A 219 -2.62 10.14 2.86
N ALA A 220 -2.75 11.18 2.04
CA ALA A 220 -1.76 12.24 1.91
C ALA A 220 -1.58 13.05 3.20
N GLN A 221 -2.64 13.30 3.97
CA GLN A 221 -2.56 13.97 5.27
C GLN A 221 -1.64 13.26 6.28
N TYR A 222 -1.58 11.94 6.19
CA TYR A 222 -0.79 11.10 7.10
C TYR A 222 0.52 10.59 6.47
N ALA A 223 0.86 11.04 5.27
CA ALA A 223 2.14 10.73 4.65
C ALA A 223 3.25 11.70 5.13
N ASP A 224 4.49 11.25 5.10
CA ASP A 224 5.68 12.09 5.31
C ASP A 224 6.21 12.65 3.99
N GLY A 225 5.82 12.07 2.86
CA GLY A 225 6.15 12.54 1.52
C GLY A 225 5.25 11.89 0.46
N VAL A 226 5.08 12.57 -0.66
CA VAL A 226 4.23 12.13 -1.77
C VAL A 226 5.07 12.03 -3.04
N ILE A 227 4.82 11.00 -3.83
CA ILE A 227 5.42 10.82 -5.17
C ILE A 227 4.28 10.80 -6.20
N LEU A 228 4.40 11.61 -7.25
CA LEU A 228 3.50 11.52 -8.39
C LEU A 228 4.03 10.40 -9.32
N GLY A 229 3.40 9.24 -9.27
CA GLY A 229 3.86 8.02 -9.96
C GLY A 229 3.49 7.97 -11.45
N CYS A 230 2.62 8.90 -11.92
CA CYS A 230 2.22 9.00 -13.32
C CYS A 230 1.83 10.45 -13.68
N PRO A 231 1.77 10.80 -14.99
CA PRO A 231 1.37 12.14 -15.42
C PRO A 231 -0.11 12.43 -15.13
N ASP A 232 -0.94 11.37 -15.09
CA ASP A 232 -2.41 11.45 -15.08
C ASP A 232 -3.02 11.48 -13.68
N VAL A 233 -2.22 11.70 -12.63
CA VAL A 233 -2.74 11.98 -11.28
C VAL A 233 -3.70 13.16 -11.35
N LYS A 234 -4.90 13.01 -10.78
CA LYS A 234 -5.96 14.02 -10.84
C LYS A 234 -5.48 15.40 -10.34
N PRO A 235 -5.71 16.51 -11.09
CA PRO A 235 -5.21 17.84 -10.72
C PRO A 235 -5.60 18.26 -9.30
N ALA A 236 -6.85 18.03 -8.90
CA ALA A 236 -7.33 18.37 -7.55
C ALA A 236 -6.57 17.62 -6.43
N LEU A 237 -6.02 16.43 -6.71
CA LEU A 237 -5.21 15.69 -5.75
C LEU A 237 -3.78 16.25 -5.71
N LYS A 238 -3.19 16.62 -6.86
CA LYS A 238 -1.90 17.29 -6.94
C LYS A 238 -1.88 18.61 -6.15
N GLU A 239 -2.91 19.46 -6.37
CA GLU A 239 -3.09 20.72 -5.65
C GLU A 239 -3.23 20.49 -4.15
N TYR A 240 -4.05 19.52 -3.76
CA TYR A 240 -4.22 19.18 -2.36
C TYR A 240 -2.89 18.77 -1.70
N CYS A 241 -2.13 17.86 -2.31
CA CYS A 241 -0.83 17.43 -1.78
C CYS A 241 0.15 18.61 -1.66
N SER A 242 0.16 19.50 -2.65
CA SER A 242 0.99 20.72 -2.61
C SER A 242 0.60 21.66 -1.47
N SER A 243 -0.68 21.73 -1.11
CA SER A 243 -1.18 22.56 -0.02
C SER A 243 -0.82 22.05 1.39
N LEU A 244 -0.44 20.78 1.52
CA LEU A 244 -0.07 20.17 2.81
C LEU A 244 1.33 20.57 3.29
N GLY A 245 2.15 21.17 2.42
CA GLY A 245 3.53 21.55 2.77
C GLY A 245 4.49 20.37 2.95
N LEU A 246 4.11 19.17 2.48
CA LEU A 246 4.99 18.00 2.50
C LEU A 246 5.95 18.02 1.29
N PRO A 247 7.07 17.27 1.38
CA PRO A 247 7.87 16.95 0.20
C PRO A 247 7.05 16.23 -0.87
N VAL A 248 7.06 16.75 -2.09
CA VAL A 248 6.40 16.13 -3.25
C VAL A 248 7.43 15.90 -4.34
N LEU A 249 7.62 14.62 -4.73
CA LEU A 249 8.46 14.26 -5.87
C LEU A 249 7.60 14.27 -7.14
N PRO A 250 7.87 15.17 -8.10
CA PRO A 250 7.11 15.25 -9.34
C PRO A 250 7.41 14.07 -10.28
N TYR A 251 6.42 13.72 -11.11
CA TYR A 251 6.62 12.80 -12.21
C TYR A 251 7.47 13.44 -13.31
N GLU A 252 8.41 12.67 -13.84
CA GLU A 252 9.24 13.05 -14.99
C GLU A 252 9.37 11.85 -15.93
N GLU A 253 8.74 11.93 -17.09
CA GLU A 253 8.63 10.85 -18.09
C GLU A 253 10.00 10.28 -18.49
N GLU A 254 10.97 11.15 -18.72
CA GLU A 254 12.32 10.78 -19.16
C GLU A 254 13.00 9.83 -18.19
N THR A 255 12.77 10.02 -16.88
CA THR A 255 13.38 9.18 -15.85
C THR A 255 12.79 7.77 -15.79
N PHE A 256 11.54 7.60 -16.24
CA PHE A 256 10.91 6.28 -16.37
C PHE A 256 11.38 5.55 -17.63
N GLN A 257 11.72 6.29 -18.69
CA GLN A 257 12.24 5.72 -19.93
C GLN A 257 13.64 5.16 -19.77
N ASP A 258 14.51 5.84 -19.03
CA ASP A 258 15.90 5.45 -18.80
C ASP A 258 16.13 4.68 -17.48
N GLY A 259 15.10 4.54 -16.64
CA GLY A 259 15.15 3.86 -15.35
C GLY A 259 15.72 4.70 -14.20
N SER A 260 16.14 5.94 -14.43
CA SER A 260 16.74 6.81 -13.39
C SER A 260 15.74 7.29 -12.32
N TYR A 261 14.41 7.06 -12.53
CA TYR A 261 13.43 7.31 -11.48
C TYR A 261 13.75 6.56 -10.18
N MET A 262 14.41 5.40 -10.27
CA MET A 262 14.81 4.62 -9.09
C MET A 262 15.82 5.37 -8.23
N ASP A 263 16.75 6.12 -8.84
CA ASP A 263 17.71 6.95 -8.12
C ASP A 263 17.02 8.13 -7.44
N ARG A 264 16.05 8.74 -8.12
CA ARG A 264 15.25 9.84 -7.56
C ARG A 264 14.41 9.37 -6.35
N TYR A 265 13.77 8.21 -6.46
CA TYR A 265 13.02 7.63 -5.35
C TYR A 265 13.93 7.28 -4.18
N ASN A 266 15.10 6.69 -4.47
CA ASN A 266 16.09 6.37 -3.45
C ASN A 266 16.59 7.64 -2.72
N ALA A 267 16.91 8.70 -3.45
CA ALA A 267 17.30 9.99 -2.88
C ALA A 267 16.17 10.60 -2.03
N PHE A 268 14.93 10.51 -2.50
CA PHE A 268 13.75 10.99 -1.77
C PHE A 268 13.57 10.26 -0.43
N TYR A 269 13.77 8.93 -0.39
CA TYR A 269 13.74 8.18 0.87
C TYR A 269 14.87 8.63 1.81
N ASP A 270 16.07 8.80 1.29
CA ASP A 270 17.23 9.20 2.09
C ASP A 270 17.04 10.62 2.68
N ASP A 271 16.41 11.53 1.93
CA ASP A 271 16.08 12.88 2.42
C ASP A 271 15.02 12.86 3.54
N LEU A 272 14.02 12.00 3.46
CA LEU A 272 13.00 11.85 4.50
C LEU A 272 13.54 11.20 5.80
N LEU A 273 14.69 10.52 5.72
CA LEU A 273 15.32 9.83 6.85
C LEU A 273 16.43 10.65 7.55
N LYS A 274 16.74 11.83 7.04
CA LYS A 274 17.64 12.80 7.70
C LYS A 274 16.97 13.47 8.89
#